data_b7cf3145d0ccb2ff02e0218bbd718c9a
#
_entry.id   b7cf3145d0ccb2ff02e0218bbd718c9a
#
_cell.length_a   1.000
_cell.length_b   1.000
_cell.length_c   1.000
_cell.angle_alpha   90.00
_cell.angle_beta   90.00
_cell.angle_gamma   90.00
#
_symmetry.space_group_name_H-M   'P 1'
#
loop_
_entity.id
_entity.type
_entity.pdbx_description
1 polymer ?
#
loop_
_entity_poly.entity_id
_entity_poly.type
_entity_poly.pdbx_seq_one_letter_code
_entity_poly.pdbx_strand_id
1 'polypeptide(L)'
;MLAFLMTILIFIGSWVKWLSVSTLIIGGSAYVGYLFTPDWREIVDSKHYYSNWKVSNFWKEKHSNLDGFELLNPEISENYSNLALLQYYKNPKTTVPLHIQKTHRNLQIRVYLSLPFNTASRVIGGLANREIPIWLREHLLGGFARIYDCRMEECIDPDFKNYPSFAAFFNRKLKESTRPISASPLVSPADGTVLHFGRVEENKIEYVKGHDYDVDKFLGDVELPQKDELELYQVVIYLAPGDYHAFHSPARWVANQCRHVPGLLLSVRPTLLSHVPHLFCLNERVVLNGQWRHGFFSMSAVAATNVGDIVVDAEPSLRTNLVRRKTQKIMNTETEIHAPYLPGERVGEFRLGSTIVLVFQAPPTIKFAIKAGDPLRYGQSLVADGV
;
A
#
# COMPACT_ATOMS: atom_id res chain seq x y z
N MET A 1 1.40 6.46 -14.32
CA MET A 1 2.30 5.29 -14.41
C MET A 1 1.89 4.32 -15.52
N LEU A 2 0.62 3.86 -15.56
CA LEU A 2 0.16 2.96 -16.64
C LEU A 2 0.31 3.59 -18.03
N ALA A 3 -0.12 4.83 -18.22
CA ALA A 3 0.03 5.55 -19.49
C ALA A 3 1.49 5.74 -19.89
N PHE A 4 2.39 5.98 -18.95
CA PHE A 4 3.83 6.12 -19.18
C PHE A 4 4.48 4.79 -19.58
N LEU A 5 4.21 3.71 -18.86
CA LEU A 5 4.67 2.36 -19.21
C LEU A 5 4.10 1.88 -20.54
N MET A 6 2.91 2.30 -20.91
CA MET A 6 2.26 1.97 -22.17
C MET A 6 2.82 2.77 -23.34
N THR A 7 3.26 4.01 -23.12
CA THR A 7 4.03 4.77 -24.12
C THR A 7 5.36 4.06 -24.42
N ILE A 8 5.98 3.46 -23.41
CA ILE A 8 7.17 2.61 -23.56
C ILE A 8 6.88 1.38 -24.43
N LEU A 9 5.73 0.73 -24.23
CA LEU A 9 5.32 -0.46 -24.98
C LEU A 9 5.08 -0.18 -26.49
N ILE A 10 4.55 0.99 -26.80
CA ILE A 10 4.32 1.42 -28.20
C ILE A 10 5.65 1.57 -28.94
N PHE A 11 6.74 1.92 -28.24
CA PHE A 11 8.06 2.09 -28.85
C PHE A 11 8.90 0.81 -29.01
N ILE A 12 8.63 -0.26 -28.26
CA ILE A 12 9.54 -1.42 -28.14
C ILE A 12 9.16 -2.64 -28.98
N GLY A 13 8.03 -2.67 -29.69
CA GLY A 13 7.93 -3.79 -30.58
C GLY A 13 6.59 -4.31 -31.08
N SER A 14 6.61 -4.70 -32.31
CA SER A 14 5.67 -5.56 -33.04
C SER A 14 4.20 -5.11 -33.06
N TRP A 15 3.94 -4.28 -33.92
CA TRP A 15 2.92 -3.23 -34.10
C TRP A 15 1.47 -3.66 -34.29
N VAL A 16 1.10 -4.87 -34.57
CA VAL A 16 -0.26 -5.12 -35.13
C VAL A 16 -1.18 -5.98 -34.28
N LYS A 17 -0.67 -6.89 -33.45
CA LYS A 17 -1.53 -7.78 -32.63
C LYS A 17 -1.82 -7.27 -31.21
N TRP A 18 -1.11 -6.26 -30.74
CA TRP A 18 -1.25 -5.73 -29.36
C TRP A 18 -2.11 -4.46 -29.26
N LEU A 19 -2.35 -3.77 -30.36
CA LEU A 19 -3.12 -2.52 -30.39
C LEU A 19 -4.58 -2.70 -29.89
N SER A 20 -5.24 -3.80 -30.21
CA SER A 20 -6.63 -4.01 -29.80
C SER A 20 -6.80 -4.31 -28.31
N VAL A 21 -5.93 -5.13 -27.73
CA VAL A 21 -5.98 -5.48 -26.28
C VAL A 21 -5.45 -4.31 -25.45
N SER A 22 -4.40 -3.65 -25.91
CA SER A 22 -3.82 -2.48 -25.25
C SER A 22 -4.79 -1.32 -25.22
N THR A 23 -5.50 -1.04 -26.30
CA THR A 23 -6.49 0.05 -26.38
C THR A 23 -7.67 -0.20 -25.44
N LEU A 24 -8.11 -1.45 -25.28
CA LEU A 24 -9.16 -1.80 -24.33
C LEU A 24 -8.69 -1.66 -22.86
N ILE A 25 -7.47 -2.07 -22.55
CA ILE A 25 -6.91 -1.96 -21.18
C ILE A 25 -6.60 -0.49 -20.86
N ILE A 26 -6.02 0.28 -21.80
CA ILE A 26 -5.72 1.70 -21.62
C ILE A 26 -7.00 2.52 -21.57
N GLY A 27 -7.90 2.30 -22.51
CA GLY A 27 -9.19 2.98 -22.57
C GLY A 27 -10.04 2.68 -21.33
N GLY A 28 -10.09 1.42 -20.90
CA GLY A 28 -10.77 1.02 -19.66
C GLY A 28 -10.14 1.62 -18.40
N SER A 29 -8.83 1.59 -18.27
CA SER A 29 -8.12 2.18 -17.12
C SER A 29 -8.17 3.71 -17.13
N ALA A 30 -8.07 4.35 -18.30
CA ALA A 30 -8.21 5.79 -18.47
C ALA A 30 -9.66 6.21 -18.21
N TYR A 31 -10.64 5.46 -18.71
CA TYR A 31 -12.07 5.73 -18.49
C TYR A 31 -12.45 5.56 -17.01
N VAL A 32 -11.96 4.53 -16.34
CA VAL A 32 -12.15 4.35 -14.90
C VAL A 32 -11.43 5.46 -14.13
N GLY A 33 -10.22 5.84 -14.52
CA GLY A 33 -9.53 7.01 -13.97
C GLY A 33 -10.35 8.29 -14.14
N TYR A 34 -10.93 8.52 -15.32
CA TYR A 34 -11.80 9.66 -15.61
C TYR A 34 -13.08 9.67 -14.76
N LEU A 35 -13.70 8.52 -14.51
CA LEU A 35 -14.91 8.42 -13.68
C LEU A 35 -14.67 8.75 -12.20
N PHE A 36 -13.45 8.54 -11.71
CA PHE A 36 -13.09 8.74 -10.30
C PHE A 36 -12.26 10.01 -10.02
N THR A 37 -11.82 10.72 -11.09
CA THR A 37 -11.07 11.97 -10.96
C THR A 37 -11.72 13.05 -11.81
N PRO A 38 -12.34 14.08 -11.20
CA PRO A 38 -13.02 15.14 -11.94
C PRO A 38 -12.12 16.00 -12.81
N ASP A 39 -10.81 16.01 -12.60
CA ASP A 39 -9.90 16.86 -13.37
C ASP A 39 -8.56 16.17 -13.70
N TRP A 40 -8.41 15.76 -14.97
CA TRP A 40 -7.19 15.16 -15.51
C TRP A 40 -5.98 16.10 -15.50
N ARG A 41 -6.22 17.40 -15.49
CA ARG A 41 -5.16 18.41 -15.52
C ARG A 41 -4.43 18.47 -14.17
N GLU A 42 -5.13 18.24 -13.06
CA GLU A 42 -4.52 18.15 -11.73
C GLU A 42 -3.63 16.90 -11.55
N ILE A 43 -3.90 15.82 -12.29
CA ILE A 43 -3.10 14.59 -12.24
C ILE A 43 -1.74 14.77 -12.93
N VAL A 44 -1.68 15.61 -13.96
CA VAL A 44 -0.45 15.90 -14.73
C VAL A 44 0.42 16.90 -13.97
N ASP A 45 -0.17 17.75 -13.15
CA ASP A 45 0.56 18.75 -12.35
C ASP A 45 0.88 18.20 -10.95
N SER A 46 1.71 17.15 -10.92
CA SER A 46 2.09 16.44 -9.70
C SER A 46 2.74 17.32 -8.64
N LYS A 47 3.44 18.39 -9.02
CA LYS A 47 4.04 19.36 -8.08
C LYS A 47 3.00 20.10 -7.27
N HIS A 48 1.84 20.43 -7.85
CA HIS A 48 0.75 21.09 -7.14
C HIS A 48 -0.11 20.11 -6.33
N TYR A 49 -0.26 18.88 -6.79
CA TYR A 49 -1.11 17.87 -6.16
C TYR A 49 -0.56 17.44 -4.79
N TYR A 50 0.76 17.25 -4.67
CA TYR A 50 1.38 16.82 -3.41
C TYR A 50 1.68 17.99 -2.45
N SER A 51 1.96 19.21 -2.94
CA SER A 51 2.28 20.35 -2.10
C SER A 51 1.05 21.03 -1.47
N ASN A 52 -0.12 20.92 -2.08
CA ASN A 52 -1.37 21.54 -1.62
C ASN A 52 -2.36 20.55 -1.00
N TRP A 53 -2.03 19.26 -0.93
CA TRP A 53 -2.91 18.26 -0.39
C TRP A 53 -2.95 18.33 1.14
N LYS A 54 -3.73 19.27 1.66
CA LYS A 54 -4.12 19.29 3.07
C LYS A 54 -5.30 18.33 3.22
N VAL A 55 -5.04 17.13 3.74
CA VAL A 55 -6.05 16.11 4.09
C VAL A 55 -7.26 16.76 4.77
N SER A 56 -7.03 17.74 5.64
CA SER A 56 -8.07 18.46 6.39
C SER A 56 -9.06 19.26 5.52
N ASN A 57 -8.66 19.77 4.36
CA ASN A 57 -9.55 20.59 3.53
C ASN A 57 -10.40 19.73 2.58
N PHE A 58 -9.84 18.66 2.04
CA PHE A 58 -10.56 17.69 1.20
C PHE A 58 -11.77 17.08 1.93
N TRP A 59 -11.62 16.83 3.23
CA TRP A 59 -12.66 16.22 4.06
C TRP A 59 -13.72 17.21 4.53
N LYS A 60 -13.38 18.49 4.73
CA LYS A 60 -14.35 19.51 5.14
C LYS A 60 -15.37 19.87 4.05
N GLU A 61 -14.96 19.90 2.80
CA GLU A 61 -15.86 20.31 1.70
C GLU A 61 -16.86 19.22 1.28
N LYS A 62 -16.52 17.94 1.41
CA LYS A 62 -17.35 16.82 0.93
C LYS A 62 -18.35 16.28 1.95
N HIS A 63 -18.17 16.55 3.23
CA HIS A 63 -19.07 16.04 4.29
C HIS A 63 -20.30 16.90 4.57
N SER A 64 -20.44 18.08 3.96
CA SER A 64 -21.67 18.87 4.07
C SER A 64 -22.87 18.29 3.31
N ASN A 65 -22.68 17.25 2.48
CA ASN A 65 -23.73 16.66 1.63
C ASN A 65 -23.97 15.16 1.86
N LEU A 66 -23.50 14.57 2.97
CA LEU A 66 -23.65 13.15 3.28
C LEU A 66 -24.50 12.89 4.53
N ASP A 67 -25.53 13.69 4.76
CA ASP A 67 -26.53 13.49 5.84
C ASP A 67 -27.47 12.31 5.57
N GLY A 68 -26.96 11.18 5.16
CA GLY A 68 -27.74 9.98 4.85
C GLY A 68 -27.06 8.66 5.18
N PHE A 69 -25.90 8.65 5.84
CA PHE A 69 -25.26 7.42 6.28
C PHE A 69 -25.61 7.13 7.74
N GLU A 70 -26.64 6.31 7.96
CA GLU A 70 -26.86 5.63 9.25
C GLU A 70 -25.66 4.78 9.60
N LEU A 71 -25.07 5.02 10.77
CA LEU A 71 -24.05 4.20 11.39
C LEU A 71 -24.56 2.76 11.52
N LEU A 72 -23.87 1.84 10.92
CA LEU A 72 -24.23 0.42 10.87
C LEU A 72 -24.02 -0.23 12.25
N ASN A 73 -25.02 -1.00 12.67
CA ASN A 73 -25.07 -1.74 13.92
C ASN A 73 -23.90 -2.75 14.04
N PRO A 74 -23.15 -2.77 15.15
CA PRO A 74 -21.95 -3.62 15.34
C PRO A 74 -22.22 -5.14 15.32
N GLU A 75 -23.45 -5.59 15.54
CA GLU A 75 -23.78 -7.02 15.68
C GLU A 75 -23.63 -7.87 14.39
N ILE A 76 -23.30 -7.26 13.22
CA ILE A 76 -23.32 -7.97 11.93
C ILE A 76 -21.90 -8.35 11.46
N SER A 77 -20.84 -8.04 12.23
CA SER A 77 -19.45 -8.20 11.75
C SER A 77 -18.85 -9.62 11.91
N GLU A 78 -19.51 -10.54 12.57
CA GLU A 78 -18.86 -11.73 13.16
C GLU A 78 -18.41 -12.86 12.22
N ASN A 79 -18.75 -12.91 10.92
CA ASN A 79 -18.51 -14.17 10.20
C ASN A 79 -18.00 -14.10 8.75
N TYR A 80 -17.35 -13.03 8.30
CA TYR A 80 -16.86 -13.00 6.91
C TYR A 80 -15.35 -12.88 6.80
N SER A 81 -14.71 -14.01 6.49
CA SER A 81 -13.29 -14.04 6.12
C SER A 81 -13.04 -13.20 4.85
N ASN A 82 -11.85 -12.62 4.71
CA ASN A 82 -11.39 -11.93 3.51
C ASN A 82 -11.60 -12.75 2.21
N LEU A 83 -11.66 -14.08 2.37
CA LEU A 83 -11.94 -15.02 1.31
C LEU A 83 -13.38 -14.94 0.79
N ALA A 84 -14.36 -14.73 1.68
CA ALA A 84 -15.77 -14.57 1.30
C ALA A 84 -15.99 -13.25 0.54
N LEU A 85 -15.32 -12.19 0.94
CA LEU A 85 -15.34 -10.91 0.23
C LEU A 85 -14.70 -11.05 -1.17
N LEU A 86 -13.56 -11.72 -1.28
CA LEU A 86 -12.92 -12.00 -2.57
C LEU A 86 -13.76 -12.88 -3.48
N GLN A 87 -14.46 -13.88 -2.93
CA GLN A 87 -15.37 -14.74 -3.68
C GLN A 87 -16.62 -13.97 -4.15
N TYR A 88 -17.14 -13.07 -3.33
CA TYR A 88 -18.26 -12.21 -3.72
C TYR A 88 -17.91 -11.30 -4.90
N TYR A 89 -16.76 -10.63 -4.86
CA TYR A 89 -16.35 -9.77 -5.97
C TYR A 89 -16.06 -10.55 -7.27
N LYS A 90 -15.69 -11.83 -7.16
CA LYS A 90 -15.48 -12.71 -8.31
C LYS A 90 -16.75 -13.39 -8.80
N ASN A 91 -17.74 -13.59 -7.92
CA ASN A 91 -18.99 -14.25 -8.25
C ASN A 91 -20.18 -13.64 -7.49
N PRO A 92 -20.88 -12.64 -8.08
CA PRO A 92 -21.95 -11.91 -7.42
C PRO A 92 -23.20 -12.72 -7.07
N LYS A 93 -23.21 -14.04 -7.36
CA LYS A 93 -24.30 -14.96 -6.96
C LYS A 93 -24.12 -15.52 -5.56
N THR A 94 -22.95 -15.30 -4.90
CA THR A 94 -22.77 -15.66 -3.50
C THR A 94 -23.57 -14.74 -2.59
N THR A 95 -24.31 -15.29 -1.65
CA THR A 95 -25.11 -14.56 -0.66
C THR A 95 -24.18 -13.74 0.27
N VAL A 96 -24.29 -12.44 0.20
CA VAL A 96 -23.52 -11.49 1.00
C VAL A 96 -24.49 -10.66 1.84
N PRO A 97 -24.15 -10.26 3.06
CA PRO A 97 -24.99 -9.45 3.91
C PRO A 97 -25.52 -8.19 3.22
N LEU A 98 -26.73 -7.81 3.58
CA LEU A 98 -27.49 -6.72 2.94
C LEU A 98 -26.77 -5.36 2.98
N HIS A 99 -25.95 -5.11 4.00
CA HIS A 99 -25.19 -3.87 4.14
C HIS A 99 -24.02 -3.77 3.12
N ILE A 100 -23.32 -4.89 2.84
CA ILE A 100 -22.31 -4.93 1.78
C ILE A 100 -22.99 -4.76 0.41
N GLN A 101 -24.19 -5.33 0.21
CA GLN A 101 -24.98 -5.14 -1.01
C GLN A 101 -25.39 -3.67 -1.23
N LYS A 102 -25.71 -2.91 -0.18
CA LYS A 102 -26.07 -1.49 -0.29
C LYS A 102 -24.90 -0.61 -0.74
N THR A 103 -23.70 -0.86 -0.19
CA THR A 103 -22.48 -0.11 -0.54
C THR A 103 -22.04 -0.36 -1.98
N HIS A 104 -22.39 -1.54 -2.55
CA HIS A 104 -22.02 -1.92 -3.92
C HIS A 104 -23.12 -1.71 -4.95
N ARG A 105 -24.15 -0.93 -4.67
CA ARG A 105 -25.11 -0.47 -5.69
C ARG A 105 -24.46 0.45 -6.74
N ASN A 106 -23.30 1.02 -6.42
CA ASN A 106 -22.56 1.84 -7.39
C ASN A 106 -21.93 0.94 -8.46
N LEU A 107 -22.48 0.98 -9.67
CA LEU A 107 -22.00 0.24 -10.83
C LEU A 107 -20.50 0.50 -11.10
N GLN A 108 -20.02 1.71 -10.87
CA GLN A 108 -18.64 2.11 -11.08
C GLN A 108 -17.69 1.33 -10.17
N ILE A 109 -18.00 1.19 -8.88
CA ILE A 109 -17.19 0.39 -7.94
C ILE A 109 -17.18 -1.08 -8.37
N ARG A 110 -18.31 -1.64 -8.76
CA ARG A 110 -18.39 -3.03 -9.23
C ARG A 110 -17.55 -3.26 -10.48
N VAL A 111 -17.62 -2.36 -11.45
CA VAL A 111 -16.78 -2.42 -12.66
C VAL A 111 -15.30 -2.32 -12.27
N TYR A 112 -14.93 -1.38 -11.41
CA TYR A 112 -13.55 -1.23 -10.93
C TYR A 112 -13.03 -2.51 -10.28
N LEU A 113 -13.80 -3.11 -9.36
CA LEU A 113 -13.42 -4.34 -8.65
C LEU A 113 -13.36 -5.58 -9.56
N SER A 114 -14.06 -5.56 -10.71
CA SER A 114 -14.02 -6.64 -11.70
C SER A 114 -12.80 -6.60 -12.63
N LEU A 115 -12.06 -5.50 -12.65
CA LEU A 115 -10.89 -5.37 -13.49
C LEU A 115 -9.76 -6.34 -13.08
N PRO A 116 -9.03 -6.90 -14.03
CA PRO A 116 -8.01 -7.92 -13.77
C PRO A 116 -6.68 -7.31 -13.28
N PHE A 117 -6.72 -6.53 -12.18
CA PHE A 117 -5.54 -5.80 -11.67
C PHE A 117 -4.36 -6.70 -11.36
N ASN A 118 -4.59 -7.90 -10.79
CA ASN A 118 -3.52 -8.85 -10.51
C ASN A 118 -2.82 -9.33 -11.78
N THR A 119 -3.58 -9.59 -12.85
CA THR A 119 -3.00 -9.98 -14.15
C THR A 119 -2.26 -8.81 -14.79
N ALA A 120 -2.86 -7.62 -14.79
CA ALA A 120 -2.22 -6.42 -15.31
C ALA A 120 -0.91 -6.12 -14.55
N SER A 121 -0.92 -6.23 -13.22
CA SER A 121 0.28 -6.01 -12.38
C SER A 121 1.39 -7.03 -12.67
N ARG A 122 1.06 -8.31 -12.93
CA ARG A 122 2.05 -9.31 -13.35
C ARG A 122 2.69 -8.97 -14.69
N VAL A 123 1.88 -8.57 -15.68
CA VAL A 123 2.37 -8.14 -16.98
C VAL A 123 3.29 -6.92 -16.84
N ILE A 124 2.86 -5.92 -16.08
CA ILE A 124 3.65 -4.70 -15.82
C ILE A 124 4.94 -5.04 -15.08
N GLY A 125 4.89 -5.89 -14.06
CA GLY A 125 6.08 -6.37 -13.34
C GLY A 125 7.06 -7.10 -14.25
N GLY A 126 6.55 -7.97 -15.15
CA GLY A 126 7.36 -8.65 -16.15
C GLY A 126 8.04 -7.69 -17.13
N LEU A 127 7.32 -6.64 -17.54
CA LEU A 127 7.87 -5.60 -18.41
C LEU A 127 8.89 -4.71 -17.69
N ALA A 128 8.60 -4.35 -16.44
CA ALA A 128 9.50 -3.54 -15.62
C ALA A 128 10.87 -4.21 -15.37
N ASN A 129 10.92 -5.55 -15.40
CA ASN A 129 12.15 -6.32 -15.26
C ASN A 129 12.93 -6.50 -16.59
N ARG A 130 12.34 -6.12 -17.74
CA ARG A 130 13.05 -6.22 -19.02
C ARG A 130 14.17 -5.21 -19.11
N GLU A 131 15.26 -5.61 -19.75
CA GLU A 131 16.39 -4.72 -20.00
C GLU A 131 15.98 -3.58 -20.95
N ILE A 132 16.32 -2.36 -20.56
CA ILE A 132 16.12 -1.14 -21.34
C ILE A 132 17.43 -0.84 -22.09
N PRO A 133 17.40 -0.61 -23.43
CA PRO A 133 18.58 -0.18 -24.16
C PRO A 133 19.19 1.09 -23.54
N ILE A 134 20.51 1.15 -23.43
CA ILE A 134 21.24 2.22 -22.72
C ILE A 134 20.84 3.62 -23.22
N TRP A 135 20.72 3.80 -24.53
CA TRP A 135 20.34 5.09 -25.13
C TRP A 135 18.94 5.58 -24.76
N LEU A 136 18.05 4.66 -24.31
CA LEU A 136 16.67 4.98 -23.95
C LEU A 136 16.49 5.19 -22.43
N ARG A 137 17.43 4.69 -21.59
CA ARG A 137 17.31 4.71 -20.12
C ARG A 137 17.13 6.13 -19.58
N GLU A 138 17.98 7.07 -20.02
CA GLU A 138 17.92 8.46 -19.55
C GLU A 138 16.57 9.12 -19.87
N HIS A 139 16.04 8.87 -21.08
CA HIS A 139 14.73 9.43 -21.45
C HIS A 139 13.57 8.83 -20.67
N LEU A 140 13.54 7.51 -20.50
CA LEU A 140 12.45 6.82 -19.82
C LEU A 140 12.52 7.00 -18.30
N LEU A 141 13.66 6.68 -17.70
CA LEU A 141 13.84 6.72 -16.25
C LEU A 141 13.91 8.17 -15.76
N GLY A 142 14.61 9.04 -16.48
CA GLY A 142 14.66 10.48 -16.17
C GLY A 142 13.30 11.18 -16.40
N GLY A 143 12.52 10.74 -17.40
CA GLY A 143 11.13 11.19 -17.57
C GLY A 143 10.26 10.81 -16.38
N PHE A 144 10.34 9.56 -15.92
CA PHE A 144 9.65 9.10 -14.73
C PHE A 144 10.09 9.87 -13.48
N ALA A 145 11.41 10.02 -13.29
CA ALA A 145 11.98 10.72 -12.14
C ALA A 145 11.48 12.17 -12.04
N ARG A 146 11.36 12.86 -13.17
CA ARG A 146 10.84 14.23 -13.23
C ARG A 146 9.35 14.32 -12.94
N ILE A 147 8.55 13.36 -13.45
CA ILE A 147 7.09 13.34 -13.24
C ILE A 147 6.74 13.05 -11.79
N TYR A 148 7.48 12.15 -11.15
CA TYR A 148 7.20 11.69 -9.78
C TYR A 148 8.14 12.26 -8.72
N ASP A 149 8.95 13.25 -9.10
CA ASP A 149 9.89 13.94 -8.20
C ASP A 149 10.84 13.00 -7.44
N CYS A 150 11.44 12.03 -8.17
CA CYS A 150 12.40 11.11 -7.57
C CYS A 150 13.70 11.85 -7.21
N ARG A 151 14.11 11.79 -5.98
CA ARG A 151 15.33 12.42 -5.46
C ARG A 151 16.56 11.59 -5.81
N MET A 152 17.09 11.78 -7.03
CA MET A 152 18.21 11.00 -7.54
C MET A 152 19.54 11.35 -6.86
N GLU A 153 19.68 12.55 -6.32
CA GLU A 153 20.85 13.00 -5.54
C GLU A 153 21.05 12.21 -4.24
N GLU A 154 19.96 11.62 -3.70
CA GLU A 154 19.99 10.77 -2.51
C GLU A 154 20.43 9.33 -2.84
N CYS A 155 20.42 8.93 -4.13
CA CYS A 155 20.74 7.58 -4.56
C CYS A 155 22.24 7.30 -4.52
N ILE A 156 22.61 6.04 -4.26
CA ILE A 156 24.02 5.58 -4.37
C ILE A 156 24.50 5.83 -5.80
N ASP A 157 23.66 5.50 -6.78
CA ASP A 157 23.93 5.74 -8.18
C ASP A 157 22.92 6.74 -8.76
N PRO A 158 23.32 7.98 -9.05
CA PRO A 158 22.44 8.99 -9.63
C PRO A 158 22.31 8.90 -11.16
N ASP A 159 23.16 8.10 -11.85
CA ASP A 159 23.14 7.99 -13.33
C ASP A 159 22.08 6.97 -13.77
N PHE A 160 21.10 7.44 -14.55
CA PHE A 160 20.05 6.58 -15.11
C PHE A 160 20.58 5.48 -16.02
N LYS A 161 21.75 5.65 -16.64
CA LYS A 161 22.35 4.67 -17.54
C LYS A 161 22.77 3.38 -16.85
N ASN A 162 23.01 3.45 -15.55
CA ASN A 162 23.44 2.30 -14.73
C ASN A 162 22.28 1.40 -14.31
N TYR A 163 21.03 1.82 -14.49
CA TYR A 163 19.87 1.00 -14.19
C TYR A 163 19.44 0.17 -15.41
N PRO A 164 19.66 -1.15 -15.40
CA PRO A 164 19.38 -1.99 -16.56
C PRO A 164 17.88 -2.08 -16.87
N SER A 165 17.01 -1.90 -15.88
CA SER A 165 15.55 -2.03 -16.03
C SER A 165 14.81 -1.00 -15.19
N PHE A 166 13.52 -0.83 -15.47
CA PHE A 166 12.67 0.03 -14.65
C PHE A 166 12.56 -0.50 -13.20
N ALA A 167 12.51 -1.82 -13.02
CA ALA A 167 12.47 -2.42 -11.69
C ALA A 167 13.74 -2.12 -10.89
N ALA A 168 14.92 -2.20 -11.52
CA ALA A 168 16.19 -1.85 -10.88
C ALA A 168 16.22 -0.37 -10.46
N PHE A 169 15.72 0.53 -11.31
CA PHE A 169 15.59 1.95 -10.98
C PHE A 169 14.58 2.21 -9.86
N PHE A 170 13.45 1.54 -9.88
CA PHE A 170 12.40 1.71 -8.89
C PHE A 170 12.86 1.26 -7.49
N ASN A 171 13.62 0.16 -7.41
CA ASN A 171 14.25 -0.35 -6.19
C ASN A 171 15.67 0.21 -5.98
N ARG A 172 15.93 1.44 -6.45
CA ARG A 172 17.21 2.14 -6.28
C ARG A 172 17.61 2.24 -4.82
N LYS A 173 18.89 2.06 -4.54
CA LYS A 173 19.44 2.15 -3.18
C LYS A 173 19.79 3.60 -2.83
N LEU A 174 19.54 4.00 -1.60
CA LEU A 174 19.90 5.31 -1.07
C LEU A 174 21.26 5.27 -0.37
N LYS A 175 21.93 6.43 -0.34
CA LYS A 175 23.12 6.65 0.48
C LYS A 175 22.71 6.62 1.96
N GLU A 176 23.44 5.90 2.80
CA GLU A 176 23.15 5.79 4.23
C GLU A 176 23.11 7.16 4.93
N SER A 177 23.95 8.10 4.51
CA SER A 177 24.00 9.46 5.06
C SER A 177 22.70 10.27 4.82
N THR A 178 21.83 9.86 3.89
CA THR A 178 20.60 10.58 3.56
C THR A 178 19.43 10.22 4.46
N ARG A 179 19.58 9.17 5.27
CA ARG A 179 18.54 8.68 6.19
C ARG A 179 19.12 8.42 7.58
N PRO A 180 19.47 9.49 8.32
CA PRO A 180 19.89 9.33 9.71
C PRO A 180 18.75 8.73 10.53
N ILE A 181 19.07 7.70 11.32
CA ILE A 181 18.08 7.04 12.17
C ILE A 181 17.99 7.81 13.48
N SER A 182 16.81 8.31 13.79
CA SER A 182 16.54 8.98 15.07
C SER A 182 16.74 8.03 16.26
N ALA A 183 17.18 8.58 17.38
CA ALA A 183 17.27 7.85 18.65
C ALA A 183 15.91 7.54 19.29
N SER A 184 14.81 7.99 18.66
CA SER A 184 13.44 7.74 19.09
C SER A 184 13.13 6.24 19.16
N PRO A 185 12.30 5.81 20.11
CA PRO A 185 11.88 4.40 20.23
C PRO A 185 11.05 3.89 19.05
N LEU A 186 10.43 4.80 18.30
CA LEU A 186 9.63 4.47 17.13
C LEU A 186 9.93 5.46 15.99
N VAL A 187 10.42 4.94 14.87
CA VAL A 187 10.80 5.72 13.69
C VAL A 187 9.98 5.31 12.48
N SER A 188 9.95 6.15 11.45
CA SER A 188 9.28 5.82 10.19
C SER A 188 9.93 4.62 9.51
N PRO A 189 9.15 3.59 9.12
CA PRO A 189 9.65 2.43 8.39
C PRO A 189 9.91 2.69 6.91
N ALA A 190 9.40 3.78 6.36
CA ALA A 190 9.46 4.04 4.92
C ALA A 190 9.46 5.55 4.63
N ASP A 191 9.91 5.89 3.43
CA ASP A 191 9.61 7.19 2.83
C ASP A 191 8.15 7.19 2.38
N GLY A 192 7.44 8.29 2.60
CA GLY A 192 6.03 8.37 2.20
C GLY A 192 5.28 9.49 2.87
N THR A 193 3.96 9.37 2.89
CA THR A 193 3.05 10.34 3.50
C THR A 193 2.19 9.66 4.55
N VAL A 194 2.06 10.29 5.72
CA VAL A 194 1.17 9.81 6.79
C VAL A 194 -0.28 9.94 6.33
N LEU A 195 -0.99 8.81 6.21
CA LEU A 195 -2.43 8.82 5.92
C LEU A 195 -3.25 8.94 7.20
N HIS A 196 -2.90 8.11 8.18
CA HIS A 196 -3.61 8.06 9.46
C HIS A 196 -2.66 7.58 10.56
N PHE A 197 -2.93 8.00 11.79
CA PHE A 197 -2.26 7.52 12.99
C PHE A 197 -3.13 7.76 14.21
N GLY A 198 -2.94 7.00 15.25
CA GLY A 198 -3.65 7.18 16.52
C GLY A 198 -3.95 5.88 17.23
N ARG A 199 -4.81 5.99 18.24
CA ARG A 199 -5.31 4.85 19.00
C ARG A 199 -6.27 4.01 18.16
N VAL A 200 -6.19 2.70 18.30
CA VAL A 200 -7.16 1.76 17.73
C VAL A 200 -8.35 1.69 18.70
N GLU A 201 -9.52 2.09 18.23
CA GLU A 201 -10.75 2.08 19.02
C GLU A 201 -11.61 0.88 18.62
N GLU A 202 -12.29 0.25 19.58
CA GLU A 202 -13.21 -0.88 19.35
C GLU A 202 -12.63 -2.01 18.48
N ASN A 203 -11.34 -2.30 18.63
CA ASN A 203 -10.61 -3.29 17.80
C ASN A 203 -10.66 -3.00 16.29
N LYS A 204 -10.76 -1.73 15.90
CA LYS A 204 -10.85 -1.29 14.50
C LYS A 204 -9.69 -0.40 14.09
N ILE A 205 -9.05 -0.76 13.00
CA ILE A 205 -8.01 0.03 12.36
C ILE A 205 -8.67 1.03 11.41
N GLU A 206 -8.53 2.31 11.67
CA GLU A 206 -8.97 3.36 10.77
C GLU A 206 -7.84 3.73 9.81
N TYR A 207 -8.09 3.76 8.51
CA TYR A 207 -7.09 4.13 7.51
C TYR A 207 -7.41 5.44 6.77
N VAL A 208 -8.69 5.81 6.76
CA VAL A 208 -9.20 7.09 6.32
C VAL A 208 -10.44 7.35 7.15
N LYS A 209 -10.66 8.58 7.60
CA LYS A 209 -11.77 8.95 8.47
C LYS A 209 -13.11 8.39 7.99
N GLY A 210 -13.73 7.55 8.81
CA GLY A 210 -14.99 6.86 8.51
C GLY A 210 -14.87 5.56 7.72
N HIS A 211 -13.66 5.04 7.50
CA HIS A 211 -13.40 3.74 6.91
C HIS A 211 -12.47 2.95 7.81
N ASP A 212 -13.00 1.95 8.45
CA ASP A 212 -12.32 1.07 9.38
C ASP A 212 -12.37 -0.41 8.94
N TYR A 213 -11.58 -1.25 9.57
CA TYR A 213 -11.62 -2.69 9.46
C TYR A 213 -11.10 -3.34 10.74
N ASP A 214 -11.62 -4.52 11.05
CA ASP A 214 -11.25 -5.25 12.26
C ASP A 214 -9.76 -5.62 12.25
N VAL A 215 -9.10 -5.46 13.39
CA VAL A 215 -7.68 -5.83 13.58
C VAL A 215 -7.44 -7.28 13.17
N ASP A 216 -8.27 -8.21 13.66
CA ASP A 216 -8.12 -9.64 13.40
C ASP A 216 -8.27 -10.00 11.93
N LYS A 217 -9.18 -9.32 11.21
CA LYS A 217 -9.34 -9.52 9.76
C LYS A 217 -8.15 -9.01 8.95
N PHE A 218 -7.44 -8.02 9.49
CA PHE A 218 -6.29 -7.44 8.81
C PHE A 218 -5.00 -8.17 9.14
N LEU A 219 -4.71 -8.38 10.43
CA LEU A 219 -3.49 -9.02 10.91
C LEU A 219 -3.57 -10.55 10.90
N GLY A 220 -4.76 -11.11 11.01
CA GLY A 220 -5.04 -12.51 11.31
C GLY A 220 -5.30 -12.73 12.78
N ASP A 221 -5.48 -14.00 13.16
CA ASP A 221 -5.68 -14.37 14.56
C ASP A 221 -4.41 -14.07 15.34
N VAL A 222 -4.39 -12.93 16.02
CA VAL A 222 -3.28 -12.46 16.86
C VAL A 222 -3.72 -12.43 18.32
N GLU A 223 -2.93 -13.04 19.18
CA GLU A 223 -3.12 -12.89 20.61
C GLU A 223 -2.58 -11.53 21.05
N LEU A 224 -3.47 -10.62 21.42
CA LEU A 224 -3.10 -9.34 22.01
C LEU A 224 -2.97 -9.56 23.52
N PRO A 225 -1.75 -9.46 24.09
CA PRO A 225 -1.57 -9.55 25.54
C PRO A 225 -2.43 -8.49 26.22
N GLN A 226 -3.40 -8.91 27.02
CA GLN A 226 -4.18 -8.00 27.84
C GLN A 226 -3.30 -7.50 29.00
N LYS A 227 -2.85 -6.27 28.87
CA LYS A 227 -2.17 -5.53 29.94
C LYS A 227 -2.97 -4.26 30.16
N ASP A 228 -3.52 -4.09 31.33
CA ASP A 228 -4.43 -2.98 31.69
C ASP A 228 -3.82 -1.57 31.47
N GLU A 229 -2.50 -1.50 31.33
CA GLU A 229 -1.75 -0.25 31.13
C GLU A 229 -1.36 0.03 29.67
N LEU A 230 -1.71 -0.85 28.71
CA LEU A 230 -1.30 -0.70 27.31
C LEU A 230 -2.53 -0.57 26.40
N GLU A 231 -2.39 0.31 25.44
CA GLU A 231 -3.39 0.54 24.41
C GLU A 231 -2.81 0.16 23.05
N LEU A 232 -3.69 -0.13 22.09
CA LEU A 232 -3.32 -0.45 20.72
C LEU A 232 -3.29 0.83 19.88
N TYR A 233 -2.24 1.01 19.13
CA TYR A 233 -2.03 2.16 18.22
C TYR A 233 -1.75 1.71 16.81
N GLN A 234 -1.96 2.62 15.87
CA GLN A 234 -1.71 2.40 14.46
C GLN A 234 -1.00 3.59 13.82
N VAL A 235 -0.24 3.31 12.75
CA VAL A 235 0.29 4.33 11.83
C VAL A 235 0.19 3.79 10.41
N VAL A 236 -0.38 4.55 9.49
CA VAL A 236 -0.56 4.20 8.09
C VAL A 236 0.23 5.17 7.22
N ILE A 237 1.18 4.64 6.43
CA ILE A 237 2.09 5.42 5.60
C ILE A 237 1.95 4.98 4.15
N TYR A 238 1.57 5.90 3.27
CA TYR A 238 1.47 5.69 1.83
C TYR A 238 2.79 6.02 1.15
N LEU A 239 3.28 5.13 0.31
CA LEU A 239 4.46 5.34 -0.53
C LEU A 239 4.02 5.75 -1.92
N ALA A 240 4.31 7.00 -2.31
CA ALA A 240 4.04 7.50 -3.64
C ALA A 240 5.02 6.91 -4.68
N PRO A 241 4.68 6.89 -5.98
CA PRO A 241 5.53 6.27 -7.00
C PRO A 241 6.96 6.79 -7.10
N GLY A 242 7.22 8.03 -6.67
CA GLY A 242 8.56 8.65 -6.64
C GLY A 242 9.37 8.33 -5.40
N ASP A 243 8.74 7.86 -4.33
CA ASP A 243 9.40 7.57 -3.08
C ASP A 243 10.36 6.36 -3.19
N TYR A 244 11.16 6.18 -2.17
CA TYR A 244 11.96 4.99 -1.96
C TYR A 244 11.05 3.85 -1.49
N HIS A 245 11.15 2.67 -2.12
CA HIS A 245 10.20 1.58 -1.91
C HIS A 245 10.74 0.37 -1.15
N ALA A 246 11.94 0.45 -0.57
CA ALA A 246 12.29 -0.48 0.50
C ALA A 246 11.71 0.01 1.82
N PHE A 247 11.44 -0.91 2.73
CA PHE A 247 10.93 -0.61 4.05
C PHE A 247 11.85 -1.19 5.12
N HIS A 248 11.90 -0.46 6.23
CA HIS A 248 12.88 -0.64 7.29
C HIS A 248 12.19 -0.86 8.62
N SER A 249 12.91 -1.40 9.56
CA SER A 249 12.40 -1.61 10.91
C SER A 249 12.14 -0.28 11.62
N PRO A 250 10.91 -0.10 12.16
CA PRO A 250 10.57 1.14 12.86
C PRO A 250 10.99 1.16 14.32
N ALA A 251 11.40 0.03 14.89
CA ALA A 251 11.70 -0.09 16.31
C ALA A 251 12.71 -1.23 16.56
N ARG A 252 13.15 -1.38 17.80
CA ARG A 252 13.78 -2.62 18.27
C ARG A 252 12.67 -3.62 18.60
N TRP A 253 12.55 -4.69 17.83
CA TRP A 253 11.54 -5.73 18.00
C TRP A 253 11.98 -7.07 17.42
N VAL A 254 11.21 -8.12 17.69
CA VAL A 254 11.41 -9.45 17.11
C VAL A 254 10.14 -9.82 16.36
N ALA A 255 10.26 -10.06 15.05
CA ALA A 255 9.18 -10.64 14.27
C ALA A 255 9.20 -12.17 14.45
N ASN A 256 8.09 -12.73 14.90
CA ASN A 256 7.94 -14.16 15.19
C ASN A 256 7.13 -14.89 14.12
N GLN A 257 6.31 -14.17 13.37
CA GLN A 257 5.43 -14.73 12.35
C GLN A 257 5.45 -13.88 11.10
N CYS A 258 5.53 -14.52 9.95
CA CYS A 258 5.31 -13.93 8.64
C CYS A 258 4.06 -14.53 8.03
N ARG A 259 3.01 -13.72 7.84
CA ARG A 259 1.73 -14.14 7.26
C ARG A 259 1.53 -13.49 5.91
N HIS A 260 1.32 -14.28 4.89
CA HIS A 260 0.92 -13.80 3.56
C HIS A 260 -0.59 -13.99 3.39
N VAL A 261 -1.28 -12.90 3.14
CA VAL A 261 -2.71 -12.87 2.82
C VAL A 261 -2.88 -12.51 1.36
N PRO A 262 -3.17 -13.48 0.51
CA PRO A 262 -3.39 -13.23 -0.90
C PRO A 262 -4.65 -12.40 -1.14
N GLY A 263 -4.59 -11.46 -2.07
CA GLY A 263 -5.68 -10.52 -2.29
C GLY A 263 -5.74 -9.92 -3.68
N LEU A 264 -6.49 -8.84 -3.77
CA LEU A 264 -6.54 -7.97 -4.94
C LEU A 264 -5.35 -6.99 -4.92
N LEU A 265 -5.15 -6.30 -6.04
CA LEU A 265 -4.17 -5.24 -6.16
C LEU A 265 -4.88 -3.94 -6.54
N LEU A 266 -5.76 -3.48 -5.66
CA LEU A 266 -6.49 -2.22 -5.84
C LEU A 266 -5.55 -1.04 -5.56
N SER A 267 -5.79 0.08 -6.24
CA SER A 267 -5.00 1.29 -5.99
C SER A 267 -5.25 1.82 -4.58
N VAL A 268 -4.16 2.06 -3.85
CA VAL A 268 -4.18 2.62 -2.49
C VAL A 268 -4.03 4.15 -2.47
N ARG A 269 -4.25 4.81 -3.62
CA ARG A 269 -4.29 6.28 -3.66
C ARG A 269 -5.36 6.81 -2.72
N PRO A 270 -5.10 7.88 -1.99
CA PRO A 270 -6.03 8.43 -1.01
C PRO A 270 -7.44 8.71 -1.56
N THR A 271 -7.53 9.16 -2.83
CA THR A 271 -8.82 9.39 -3.50
C THR A 271 -9.66 8.12 -3.68
N LEU A 272 -9.05 6.94 -3.81
CA LEU A 272 -9.77 5.67 -3.94
C LEU A 272 -10.06 5.02 -2.59
N LEU A 273 -9.20 5.25 -1.59
CA LEU A 273 -9.41 4.76 -0.23
C LEU A 273 -10.77 5.21 0.34
N SER A 274 -11.21 6.42 0.00
CA SER A 274 -12.50 6.96 0.45
C SER A 274 -13.73 6.37 -0.27
N HIS A 275 -13.54 5.54 -1.31
CA HIS A 275 -14.64 5.00 -2.12
C HIS A 275 -14.79 3.49 -1.99
N VAL A 276 -13.73 2.78 -1.55
CA VAL A 276 -13.74 1.32 -1.46
C VAL A 276 -13.61 0.91 0.00
N PRO A 277 -14.69 0.46 0.64
CA PRO A 277 -14.66 -0.02 2.02
C PRO A 277 -13.72 -1.22 2.16
N HIS A 278 -13.06 -1.33 3.29
CA HIS A 278 -12.15 -2.44 3.65
C HIS A 278 -11.04 -2.71 2.62
N LEU A 279 -10.59 -1.68 1.88
CA LEU A 279 -9.65 -1.83 0.76
C LEU A 279 -8.37 -2.55 1.18
N PHE A 280 -7.78 -2.23 2.34
CA PHE A 280 -6.55 -2.87 2.82
C PHE A 280 -6.76 -4.35 3.19
N CYS A 281 -7.96 -4.74 3.64
CA CYS A 281 -8.30 -6.15 3.83
C CYS A 281 -8.50 -6.90 2.51
N LEU A 282 -8.92 -6.20 1.44
CA LEU A 282 -9.09 -6.79 0.10
C LEU A 282 -7.75 -6.96 -0.61
N ASN A 283 -6.80 -6.06 -0.36
CA ASN A 283 -5.50 -6.10 -1.02
C ASN A 283 -4.60 -7.20 -0.46
N GLU A 284 -3.81 -7.76 -1.37
CA GLU A 284 -2.74 -8.68 -1.02
C GLU A 284 -1.75 -8.00 -0.09
N ARG A 285 -1.33 -8.68 0.97
CA ARG A 285 -0.45 -8.13 1.98
C ARG A 285 0.41 -9.18 2.65
N VAL A 286 1.52 -8.74 3.18
CA VAL A 286 2.38 -9.52 4.06
C VAL A 286 2.40 -8.85 5.43
N VAL A 287 2.09 -9.61 6.46
CA VAL A 287 2.00 -9.16 7.85
C VAL A 287 3.11 -9.83 8.63
N LEU A 288 3.95 -9.05 9.27
CA LEU A 288 4.94 -9.50 10.23
C LEU A 288 4.41 -9.20 11.63
N ASN A 289 4.12 -10.24 12.40
CA ASN A 289 3.67 -10.14 13.78
C ASN A 289 4.80 -10.53 14.73
N GLY A 290 4.88 -9.86 15.87
CA GLY A 290 5.91 -10.11 16.85
C GLY A 290 5.78 -9.26 18.09
N GLN A 291 6.89 -8.96 18.73
CA GLN A 291 6.93 -8.26 20.02
C GLN A 291 8.03 -7.20 20.06
N TRP A 292 7.72 -6.09 20.71
CA TRP A 292 8.67 -5.06 21.07
C TRP A 292 8.61 -4.79 22.59
N ARG A 293 9.32 -3.78 23.06
CA ARG A 293 9.40 -3.46 24.51
C ARG A 293 8.05 -3.28 25.23
N HIS A 294 6.99 -2.90 24.50
CA HIS A 294 5.64 -2.68 25.06
C HIS A 294 4.64 -3.79 24.68
N GLY A 295 5.09 -5.00 24.32
CA GLY A 295 4.22 -6.12 24.00
C GLY A 295 4.06 -6.32 22.50
N PHE A 296 2.81 -6.40 21.99
CA PHE A 296 2.54 -6.71 20.58
C PHE A 296 3.06 -5.64 19.63
N PHE A 297 3.64 -6.10 18.53
CA PHE A 297 4.07 -5.25 17.41
C PHE A 297 3.82 -5.94 16.08
N SER A 298 3.20 -5.23 15.16
CA SER A 298 2.96 -5.70 13.80
C SER A 298 3.35 -4.65 12.77
N MET A 299 3.98 -5.12 11.70
CA MET A 299 4.30 -4.34 10.52
C MET A 299 3.74 -5.04 9.29
N SER A 300 2.84 -4.38 8.59
CA SER A 300 2.17 -4.93 7.42
C SER A 300 2.56 -4.17 6.15
N ALA A 301 3.01 -4.91 5.14
CA ALA A 301 3.27 -4.42 3.81
C ALA A 301 2.05 -4.72 2.92
N VAL A 302 1.30 -3.69 2.52
CA VAL A 302 0.08 -3.81 1.72
C VAL A 302 0.38 -3.49 0.27
N ALA A 303 0.14 -4.45 -0.62
CA ALA A 303 0.33 -4.29 -2.06
C ALA A 303 -0.75 -3.40 -2.69
N ALA A 304 -0.42 -2.81 -3.82
CA ALA A 304 -1.34 -1.98 -4.60
C ALA A 304 -1.27 -2.30 -6.10
N THR A 305 -2.05 -1.60 -6.93
CA THR A 305 -2.01 -1.73 -8.39
C THR A 305 -0.59 -1.52 -8.91
N ASN A 306 -0.16 -2.41 -9.79
CA ASN A 306 1.17 -2.52 -10.39
C ASN A 306 2.25 -3.09 -9.45
N VAL A 307 1.93 -3.47 -8.21
CA VAL A 307 2.88 -4.21 -7.37
C VAL A 307 3.12 -5.59 -7.99
N GLY A 308 4.36 -5.85 -8.37
CA GLY A 308 4.75 -7.14 -8.93
C GLY A 308 4.96 -8.19 -7.85
N ASP A 309 5.54 -7.78 -6.72
CA ASP A 309 5.91 -8.67 -5.61
C ASP A 309 6.19 -7.85 -4.34
N ILE A 310 6.00 -8.47 -3.17
CA ILE A 310 6.49 -8.00 -1.86
C ILE A 310 7.61 -8.95 -1.45
N VAL A 311 8.79 -8.41 -1.21
CA VAL A 311 9.95 -9.16 -0.75
C VAL A 311 10.17 -8.88 0.73
N VAL A 312 10.33 -9.93 1.52
CA VAL A 312 10.68 -9.86 2.95
C VAL A 312 12.00 -10.59 3.14
N ASP A 313 13.01 -9.91 3.70
CA ASP A 313 14.36 -10.45 3.80
C ASP A 313 14.44 -11.66 4.76
N ALA A 314 13.58 -11.68 5.81
CA ALA A 314 13.47 -12.78 6.75
C ALA A 314 12.78 -14.03 6.19
N GLU A 315 12.05 -13.92 5.06
CA GLU A 315 11.37 -15.03 4.40
C GLU A 315 11.64 -15.01 2.88
N PRO A 316 12.85 -15.39 2.43
CA PRO A 316 13.24 -15.31 1.03
C PRO A 316 12.44 -16.21 0.08
N SER A 317 11.74 -17.22 0.62
CA SER A 317 10.89 -18.11 -0.17
C SER A 317 9.53 -17.51 -0.51
N LEU A 318 9.13 -16.47 0.22
CA LEU A 318 7.86 -15.79 0.01
C LEU A 318 7.76 -15.23 -1.41
N ARG A 319 6.63 -15.49 -2.05
CA ARG A 319 6.26 -14.92 -3.34
C ARG A 319 4.81 -14.46 -3.29
N THR A 320 4.57 -13.25 -3.74
CA THR A 320 3.23 -12.67 -3.83
C THR A 320 2.77 -12.52 -5.27
N ASN A 321 1.53 -12.18 -5.50
CA ASN A 321 0.91 -12.00 -6.81
C ASN A 321 1.11 -13.18 -7.79
N LEU A 322 1.11 -14.41 -7.26
CA LEU A 322 1.31 -15.62 -8.08
C LEU A 322 0.10 -15.93 -8.97
N VAL A 323 0.39 -16.52 -10.13
CA VAL A 323 -0.65 -17.10 -10.99
C VAL A 323 -1.23 -18.34 -10.32
N ARG A 324 -2.54 -18.33 -10.09
CA ARG A 324 -3.24 -19.47 -9.47
C ARG A 324 -4.09 -20.21 -10.48
N ARG A 325 -4.10 -21.52 -10.39
CA ARG A 325 -5.04 -22.35 -11.13
C ARG A 325 -6.45 -22.14 -10.58
N LYS A 326 -7.48 -22.19 -11.44
CA LYS A 326 -8.89 -22.00 -11.03
C LYS A 326 -9.35 -22.94 -9.91
N THR A 327 -8.76 -24.13 -9.83
CA THR A 327 -9.05 -25.15 -8.83
C THR A 327 -8.30 -24.97 -7.52
N GLN A 328 -7.32 -24.07 -7.46
CA GLN A 328 -6.50 -23.89 -6.26
C GLN A 328 -7.22 -22.97 -5.27
N LYS A 329 -7.52 -23.51 -4.08
CA LYS A 329 -8.13 -22.74 -2.99
C LYS A 329 -7.19 -21.59 -2.56
N ILE A 330 -7.75 -20.42 -2.40
CA ILE A 330 -7.01 -19.28 -1.87
C ILE A 330 -6.86 -19.51 -0.36
N MET A 331 -5.64 -19.65 0.12
CA MET A 331 -5.33 -19.83 1.53
C MET A 331 -4.28 -18.81 1.96
N ASN A 332 -4.42 -18.31 3.17
CA ASN A 332 -3.35 -17.59 3.82
C ASN A 332 -2.22 -18.59 4.09
N THR A 333 -0.99 -18.11 4.00
CA THR A 333 0.19 -18.88 4.42
C THR A 333 0.82 -18.19 5.60
N GLU A 334 1.21 -18.99 6.58
CA GLU A 334 1.90 -18.53 7.77
C GLU A 334 3.22 -19.29 7.90
N THR A 335 4.26 -18.56 8.22
CA THR A 335 5.60 -19.10 8.49
C THR A 335 6.06 -18.56 9.84
N GLU A 336 6.44 -19.44 10.73
CA GLU A 336 7.16 -19.04 11.94
C GLU A 336 8.55 -18.57 11.55
N ILE A 337 8.92 -17.40 12.03
CA ILE A 337 10.23 -16.80 11.81
C ILE A 337 10.79 -16.36 13.16
N HIS A 338 12.06 -16.08 13.22
CA HIS A 338 12.68 -15.43 14.37
C HIS A 338 13.64 -14.36 13.85
N ALA A 339 13.10 -13.18 13.58
CA ALA A 339 13.85 -12.09 12.98
C ALA A 339 13.93 -10.91 13.95
N PRO A 340 15.06 -10.78 14.68
CA PRO A 340 15.32 -9.59 15.48
C PRO A 340 15.70 -8.42 14.58
N TYR A 341 15.15 -7.25 14.88
CA TYR A 341 15.41 -6.01 14.13
C TYR A 341 15.78 -4.87 15.06
N LEU A 342 16.71 -4.04 14.59
CA LEU A 342 17.00 -2.72 15.15
C LEU A 342 16.35 -1.63 14.30
N PRO A 343 16.07 -0.43 14.87
CA PRO A 343 15.55 0.69 14.10
C PRO A 343 16.40 0.99 12.87
N GLY A 344 15.77 1.15 11.70
CA GLY A 344 16.44 1.46 10.45
C GLY A 344 16.99 0.24 9.69
N GLU A 345 17.05 -0.96 10.26
CA GLU A 345 17.44 -2.17 9.54
C GLU A 345 16.44 -2.49 8.42
N ARG A 346 16.95 -2.93 7.27
CA ARG A 346 16.10 -3.29 6.15
C ARG A 346 15.27 -4.54 6.47
N VAL A 347 13.96 -4.44 6.22
CA VAL A 347 13.02 -5.55 6.41
C VAL A 347 12.61 -6.15 5.06
N GLY A 348 12.50 -5.30 4.02
CA GLY A 348 12.09 -5.76 2.71
C GLY A 348 11.91 -4.64 1.69
N GLU A 349 11.27 -4.98 0.57
CA GLU A 349 10.97 -4.01 -0.48
C GLU A 349 9.68 -4.35 -1.23
N PHE A 350 9.07 -3.32 -1.79
CA PHE A 350 7.99 -3.47 -2.76
C PHE A 350 8.54 -3.40 -4.19
N ARG A 351 8.12 -4.31 -5.01
CA ARG A 351 8.37 -4.20 -6.46
C ARG A 351 7.21 -3.51 -7.14
N LEU A 352 7.15 -2.19 -6.97
CA LEU A 352 6.17 -1.19 -7.39
C LEU A 352 5.00 -0.98 -6.39
N GLY A 353 4.83 0.26 -5.91
CA GLY A 353 3.71 0.94 -5.23
C GLY A 353 3.02 0.30 -4.01
N SER A 354 2.79 1.06 -2.88
CA SER A 354 2.39 0.38 -1.65
C SER A 354 2.00 1.27 -0.46
N THR A 355 1.64 0.60 0.64
CA THR A 355 1.36 1.21 1.95
C THR A 355 1.97 0.34 3.06
N ILE A 356 2.58 0.96 4.05
CA ILE A 356 2.97 0.32 5.30
C ILE A 356 1.94 0.65 6.38
N VAL A 357 1.52 -0.36 7.11
CA VAL A 357 0.65 -0.23 8.28
C VAL A 357 1.38 -0.79 9.49
N LEU A 358 1.55 0.02 10.51
CA LEU A 358 2.03 -0.40 11.82
C LEU A 358 0.83 -0.54 12.76
N VAL A 359 0.80 -1.61 13.55
CA VAL A 359 -0.15 -1.81 14.65
C VAL A 359 0.63 -2.30 15.86
N PHE A 360 0.56 -1.60 16.98
CA PHE A 360 1.40 -1.92 18.13
C PHE A 360 0.78 -1.48 19.46
N GLN A 361 1.14 -2.18 20.52
CA GLN A 361 0.80 -1.78 21.88
C GLN A 361 1.80 -0.74 22.40
N ALA A 362 1.29 0.26 23.12
CA ALA A 362 2.11 1.25 23.82
C ALA A 362 1.35 1.82 25.03
N PRO A 363 2.06 2.46 25.99
CA PRO A 363 1.41 3.19 27.08
C PRO A 363 0.52 4.31 26.55
N PRO A 364 -0.59 4.67 27.24
CA PRO A 364 -1.49 5.74 26.83
C PRO A 364 -0.82 7.13 26.88
N THR A 365 0.37 7.22 27.45
CA THR A 365 1.19 8.44 27.47
C THR A 365 1.93 8.72 26.16
N ILE A 366 1.89 7.79 25.19
CA ILE A 366 2.57 7.99 23.89
C ILE A 366 2.05 9.25 23.18
N LYS A 367 2.97 10.08 22.69
CA LYS A 367 2.64 11.28 21.94
C LYS A 367 3.25 11.20 20.56
N PHE A 368 2.44 11.29 19.53
CA PHE A 368 2.91 11.31 18.16
C PHE A 368 3.48 12.69 17.81
N ALA A 369 4.61 12.70 17.11
CA ALA A 369 5.28 13.90 16.58
C ALA A 369 4.92 14.18 15.11
N ILE A 370 3.92 13.50 14.58
CA ILE A 370 3.49 13.55 13.18
C ILE A 370 2.05 14.04 13.05
N LYS A 371 1.69 14.45 11.84
CA LYS A 371 0.31 14.81 11.47
C LYS A 371 -0.07 14.08 10.19
N ALA A 372 -1.37 13.83 10.01
CA ALA A 372 -1.87 13.31 8.74
C ALA A 372 -1.55 14.30 7.60
N GLY A 373 -0.98 13.76 6.51
CA GLY A 373 -0.47 14.54 5.38
C GLY A 373 1.01 14.92 5.46
N ASP A 374 1.68 14.68 6.59
CA ASP A 374 3.11 14.98 6.70
C ASP A 374 3.92 14.03 5.80
N PRO A 375 4.90 14.55 5.03
CA PRO A 375 5.88 13.73 4.36
C PRO A 375 6.87 13.16 5.37
N LEU A 376 7.16 11.88 5.24
CA LEU A 376 8.13 11.17 6.08
C LEU A 376 9.30 10.64 5.25
N ARG A 377 10.44 10.53 5.92
CA ARG A 377 11.60 9.74 5.48
C ARG A 377 11.84 8.61 6.46
N TYR A 378 12.23 7.43 6.00
CA TYR A 378 12.51 6.34 6.93
C TYR A 378 13.62 6.76 7.91
N GLY A 379 13.48 6.31 9.16
CA GLY A 379 14.38 6.71 10.24
C GLY A 379 13.99 7.98 10.99
N GLN A 380 13.05 8.80 10.47
CA GLN A 380 12.52 9.96 11.21
C GLN A 380 11.65 9.52 12.38
N SER A 381 11.69 10.26 13.49
CA SER A 381 10.85 9.98 14.65
C SER A 381 9.36 10.07 14.33
N LEU A 382 8.58 9.08 14.78
CA LEU A 382 7.11 9.10 14.74
C LEU A 382 6.51 9.61 16.05
N VAL A 383 7.27 9.58 17.15
CA VAL A 383 6.82 9.94 18.49
C VAL A 383 7.70 11.02 19.10
N ALA A 384 7.15 11.81 20.00
CA ALA A 384 7.90 12.81 20.71
C ALA A 384 8.87 12.14 21.72
N ASP A 385 9.97 12.84 22.01
CA ASP A 385 10.95 12.37 22.99
C ASP A 385 10.32 12.23 24.37
N GLY A 386 10.69 11.19 25.07
CA GLY A 386 10.25 10.94 26.47
C GLY A 386 9.18 9.85 26.65
N VAL A 387 9.01 8.95 25.67
CA VAL A 387 8.15 7.74 25.81
C VAL A 387 8.96 6.49 26.17
#